data_40b01aeafe3a4bf5446da881dbe185ce
#
_entry.id   40b01aeafe3a4bf5446da881dbe185ce
#
_cell.length_a   1.000
_cell.length_b   1.000
_cell.length_c   1.000
_cell.angle_alpha   90.00
_cell.angle_beta   90.00
_cell.angle_gamma   90.00
#
_symmetry.space_group_name_H-M   'P 1'
#
loop_
_entity.id
_entity.type
_entity.pdbx_description
1 polymer ?
#
loop_
_entity_poly.entity_id
_entity_poly.type
_entity_poly.pdbx_seq_one_letter_code
_entity_poly.pdbx_strand_id
1 'polypeptide(L)'
;MINGLPEEIVSCILKKVDTDPVSFLNMRNINQQCRLLIDSYDDIYHDKITMYDKEMDIVCKKNTSVQSYEWLMKNNIHFSLNNVRSLIIANRIDVIKRGFYYKQFLDVLFNRFYIHTTATSNIFSFIESTNPLVIAGTYNRIEIIKLLLETSTTGNPYSHIIMGLLDIAIKYSHKNVLSYLILNQYKAIQCSLQNKIINIIYRVDNCEDILFYLFQTKKVTITLKILNGMISQNYNQVFQYCYNNSYQTYHQLIFHCFESNNSEILNFLLSGNRMIVNEKTFSELLFKSRKEKSKEFIYNLINNHLNRIEKSSSLINMCITGDIDDNTIIQIIQNGYEYTTDDMGIILSETKIKVLETMCKYYKV
;
A
#
# COMPACT_ATOMS: atom_id res chain seq x y z
N MET A 1 30.97 3.94 37.39
CA MET A 1 31.33 4.37 38.76
C MET A 1 31.02 3.34 39.85
N ILE A 2 30.84 2.04 39.49
CA ILE A 2 30.71 0.95 40.48
C ILE A 2 32.05 0.21 40.62
N ASN A 3 32.97 0.40 39.67
CA ASN A 3 34.32 -0.15 39.73
C ASN A 3 35.07 0.42 40.92
N GLY A 4 35.36 -0.40 41.91
CA GLY A 4 36.10 0.00 43.12
C GLY A 4 35.26 0.13 44.40
N LEU A 5 33.96 -0.15 44.34
CA LEU A 5 33.17 -0.26 45.58
C LEU A 5 33.42 -1.60 46.28
N PRO A 6 33.47 -1.65 47.60
CA PRO A 6 33.52 -2.88 48.39
C PRO A 6 32.32 -3.79 48.03
N GLU A 7 32.54 -5.09 48.12
CA GLU A 7 31.54 -6.11 47.76
C GLU A 7 30.25 -5.98 48.58
N GLU A 8 30.38 -5.62 49.84
CA GLU A 8 29.25 -5.40 50.75
C GLU A 8 28.35 -4.24 50.29
N ILE A 9 28.95 -3.15 49.75
CA ILE A 9 28.19 -2.02 49.23
C ILE A 9 27.48 -2.40 47.93
N VAL A 10 28.16 -3.13 47.04
CA VAL A 10 27.55 -3.63 45.81
C VAL A 10 26.40 -4.58 46.15
N SER A 11 26.58 -5.48 47.15
CA SER A 11 25.52 -6.38 47.64
C SER A 11 24.32 -5.62 48.21
N CYS A 12 24.56 -4.53 48.98
CA CYS A 12 23.49 -3.67 49.49
C CYS A 12 22.73 -2.94 48.40
N ILE A 13 23.42 -2.49 47.36
CA ILE A 13 22.79 -1.85 46.18
C ILE A 13 21.95 -2.89 45.45
N LEU A 14 22.48 -4.09 45.21
CA LEU A 14 21.78 -5.20 44.56
C LEU A 14 20.49 -5.57 45.31
N LYS A 15 20.55 -5.66 46.63
CA LYS A 15 19.37 -5.92 47.50
C LYS A 15 18.31 -4.84 47.38
N LYS A 16 18.68 -3.56 47.23
CA LYS A 16 17.76 -2.45 47.05
C LYS A 16 17.12 -2.40 45.63
N VAL A 17 17.83 -2.89 44.61
CA VAL A 17 17.38 -2.95 43.23
C VAL A 17 16.61 -4.25 42.97
N ASP A 18 16.63 -5.22 43.90
CA ASP A 18 15.96 -6.51 43.84
C ASP A 18 14.43 -6.41 43.65
N THR A 19 13.83 -5.26 43.95
CA THR A 19 12.41 -5.01 43.71
C THR A 19 12.06 -4.64 42.26
N ASP A 20 13.07 -4.27 41.43
CA ASP A 20 12.90 -4.00 40.00
C ASP A 20 13.84 -4.89 39.18
N PRO A 21 13.34 -6.01 38.66
CA PRO A 21 14.10 -7.00 37.90
C PRO A 21 14.83 -6.46 36.68
N VAL A 22 14.25 -5.46 36.01
CA VAL A 22 14.88 -4.80 34.84
C VAL A 22 16.13 -4.03 35.27
N SER A 23 16.03 -3.28 36.34
CA SER A 23 17.18 -2.56 36.91
C SER A 23 18.25 -3.51 37.40
N PHE A 24 17.87 -4.62 38.01
CA PHE A 24 18.77 -5.68 38.47
C PHE A 24 19.53 -6.33 37.30
N LEU A 25 18.82 -6.76 36.24
CA LEU A 25 19.43 -7.31 35.03
C LEU A 25 20.33 -6.31 34.31
N ASN A 26 19.94 -5.02 34.30
CA ASN A 26 20.79 -3.97 33.76
C ASN A 26 22.08 -3.79 34.59
N MET A 27 22.01 -3.94 35.91
CA MET A 27 23.20 -3.88 36.78
C MET A 27 24.18 -5.00 36.48
N ARG A 28 23.74 -6.21 36.13
CA ARG A 28 24.59 -7.32 35.69
C ARG A 28 25.48 -6.95 34.50
N ASN A 29 25.02 -6.03 33.67
CA ASN A 29 25.72 -5.59 32.46
C ASN A 29 26.65 -4.41 32.68
N ILE A 30 26.68 -3.81 33.89
CA ILE A 30 27.51 -2.65 34.16
C ILE A 30 29.00 -3.00 34.18
N ASN A 31 29.37 -4.10 34.84
CA ASN A 31 30.75 -4.59 34.87
C ASN A 31 30.84 -6.07 35.25
N GLN A 32 32.04 -6.65 35.10
CA GLN A 32 32.31 -8.03 35.41
C GLN A 32 32.07 -8.41 36.89
N GLN A 33 32.34 -7.48 37.84
CA GLN A 33 32.17 -7.69 39.27
C GLN A 33 30.68 -7.80 39.65
N CYS A 34 29.84 -6.89 39.13
CA CYS A 34 28.39 -6.99 39.29
C CYS A 34 27.84 -8.26 38.69
N ARG A 35 28.39 -8.68 37.55
CA ARG A 35 28.01 -9.94 36.90
C ARG A 35 28.32 -11.17 37.75
N LEU A 36 29.53 -11.28 38.30
CA LEU A 36 29.93 -12.38 39.14
C LEU A 36 29.11 -12.46 40.44
N LEU A 37 28.86 -11.31 41.06
CA LEU A 37 28.01 -11.21 42.23
C LEU A 37 26.59 -11.66 41.98
N ILE A 38 25.97 -11.17 40.91
CA ILE A 38 24.60 -11.56 40.54
C ILE A 38 24.53 -13.04 40.20
N ASP A 39 25.51 -13.56 39.46
CA ASP A 39 25.57 -14.99 39.12
C ASP A 39 25.81 -15.88 40.34
N SER A 40 26.43 -15.37 41.44
CA SER A 40 26.59 -16.10 42.71
C SER A 40 25.33 -16.16 43.60
N TYR A 41 24.32 -15.33 43.27
CA TYR A 41 23.03 -15.33 43.96
C TYR A 41 21.98 -16.29 43.33
N ASP A 42 22.40 -17.21 42.45
CA ASP A 42 21.50 -18.10 41.71
C ASP A 42 20.57 -18.92 42.62
N ASP A 43 21.01 -19.31 43.80
CA ASP A 43 20.20 -20.10 44.75
C ASP A 43 19.02 -19.31 45.34
N ILE A 44 19.13 -17.98 45.46
CA ILE A 44 18.05 -17.11 45.93
C ILE A 44 17.01 -16.83 44.83
N TYR A 45 17.40 -17.00 43.58
CA TYR A 45 16.57 -16.70 42.43
C TYR A 45 15.65 -17.82 41.98
N HIS A 46 15.95 -19.05 42.30
CA HIS A 46 15.07 -20.19 41.93
C HIS A 46 13.65 -20.06 42.50
N ASP A 47 13.50 -19.52 43.69
CA ASP A 47 12.17 -19.26 44.28
C ASP A 47 11.44 -18.05 43.67
N LYS A 48 12.15 -17.15 42.99
CA LYS A 48 11.60 -15.97 42.31
C LYS A 48 11.30 -16.19 40.84
N ILE A 49 11.62 -17.36 40.27
CA ILE A 49 11.40 -17.66 38.81
C ILE A 49 9.95 -17.46 38.38
N THR A 50 8.98 -17.69 39.27
CA THR A 50 7.57 -17.40 38.99
C THR A 50 7.23 -15.92 38.79
N MET A 51 8.06 -15.00 39.30
CA MET A 51 7.94 -13.58 39.04
C MET A 51 8.49 -13.21 37.65
N TYR A 52 9.39 -14.02 37.06
CA TYR A 52 10.15 -13.70 35.86
C TYR A 52 9.38 -13.88 34.54
N ASP A 53 8.22 -14.53 34.53
CA ASP A 53 7.36 -14.55 33.33
C ASP A 53 6.92 -13.13 32.92
N LYS A 54 6.62 -12.28 33.90
CA LYS A 54 6.32 -10.85 33.66
C LYS A 54 7.55 -10.08 33.18
N GLU A 55 8.73 -10.49 33.61
CA GLU A 55 9.99 -9.85 33.31
C GLU A 55 10.49 -10.17 31.92
N MET A 56 10.32 -11.42 31.47
CA MET A 56 10.59 -11.79 30.09
C MET A 56 9.77 -10.88 29.14
N ASP A 57 8.51 -10.63 29.46
CA ASP A 57 7.66 -9.72 28.67
C ASP A 57 8.16 -8.27 28.70
N ILE A 58 8.64 -7.81 29.84
CA ILE A 58 9.23 -6.48 29.99
C ILE A 58 10.53 -6.37 29.16
N VAL A 59 11.41 -7.35 29.24
CA VAL A 59 12.66 -7.41 28.47
C VAL A 59 12.38 -7.45 26.97
N CYS A 60 11.33 -8.16 26.57
CA CYS A 60 10.92 -8.23 25.18
C CYS A 60 10.32 -6.90 24.66
N LYS A 61 9.65 -6.14 25.50
CA LYS A 61 8.97 -4.87 25.12
C LYS A 61 9.90 -3.67 25.19
N LYS A 62 10.80 -3.60 26.15
CA LYS A 62 11.67 -2.44 26.41
C LYS A 62 13.00 -2.56 25.65
N ASN A 63 13.67 -1.42 25.49
CA ASN A 63 15.01 -1.39 24.89
C ASN A 63 16.09 -1.80 25.92
N THR A 64 15.97 -3.02 26.42
CA THR A 64 16.90 -3.64 27.36
C THR A 64 18.07 -4.26 26.62
N SER A 65 19.17 -4.56 27.33
CA SER A 65 20.33 -5.19 26.71
C SER A 65 20.03 -6.63 26.22
N VAL A 66 20.67 -7.05 25.14
CA VAL A 66 20.57 -8.42 24.65
C VAL A 66 21.07 -9.41 25.69
N GLN A 67 22.05 -9.02 26.53
CA GLN A 67 22.59 -9.84 27.57
C GLN A 67 21.54 -10.19 28.65
N SER A 68 20.63 -9.28 28.97
CA SER A 68 19.53 -9.57 29.90
C SER A 68 18.61 -10.66 29.36
N TYR A 69 18.29 -10.62 28.05
CA TYR A 69 17.54 -11.69 27.39
C TYR A 69 18.30 -13.02 27.39
N GLU A 70 19.60 -12.99 27.05
CA GLU A 70 20.44 -14.21 27.06
C GLU A 70 20.52 -14.83 28.45
N TRP A 71 20.60 -14.03 29.50
CA TRP A 71 20.60 -14.51 30.86
C TRP A 71 19.29 -15.23 31.20
N LEU A 72 18.14 -14.61 30.91
CA LEU A 72 16.83 -15.23 31.12
C LEU A 72 16.70 -16.56 30.37
N MET A 73 17.15 -16.61 29.13
CA MET A 73 17.08 -17.83 28.31
C MET A 73 18.01 -18.93 28.83
N LYS A 74 19.20 -18.60 29.34
CA LYS A 74 20.15 -19.55 29.94
C LYS A 74 19.63 -20.15 31.25
N ASN A 75 18.87 -19.39 32.01
CA ASN A 75 18.26 -19.83 33.26
C ASN A 75 16.87 -20.48 33.04
N ASN A 76 16.55 -20.89 31.81
CA ASN A 76 15.32 -21.59 31.45
C ASN A 76 14.04 -20.87 31.87
N ILE A 77 14.07 -19.53 31.93
CA ILE A 77 12.86 -18.74 32.16
C ILE A 77 11.87 -19.01 31.04
N HIS A 78 10.62 -19.21 31.39
CA HIS A 78 9.58 -19.57 30.42
C HIS A 78 9.46 -18.52 29.31
N PHE A 79 9.57 -18.97 28.07
CA PHE A 79 9.45 -18.15 26.88
C PHE A 79 8.17 -18.50 26.12
N SER A 80 7.27 -17.57 25.99
CA SER A 80 5.94 -17.77 25.43
C SER A 80 5.77 -17.11 24.05
N LEU A 81 4.69 -17.46 23.37
CA LEU A 81 4.31 -16.80 22.12
C LEU A 81 4.06 -15.28 22.30
N ASN A 82 3.56 -14.85 23.47
CA ASN A 82 3.38 -13.45 23.77
C ASN A 82 4.73 -12.69 23.80
N ASN A 83 5.79 -13.35 24.27
CA ASN A 83 7.13 -12.79 24.25
C ASN A 83 7.64 -12.62 22.81
N VAL A 84 7.45 -13.63 21.93
CA VAL A 84 7.75 -13.49 20.49
C VAL A 84 7.00 -12.31 19.88
N ARG A 85 5.70 -12.19 20.16
CA ARG A 85 4.88 -11.09 19.71
C ARG A 85 5.43 -9.73 20.18
N SER A 86 5.77 -9.64 21.46
CA SER A 86 6.35 -8.42 22.05
C SER A 86 7.66 -8.02 21.39
N LEU A 87 8.56 -8.98 21.12
CA LEU A 87 9.83 -8.76 20.41
C LEU A 87 9.59 -8.23 18.98
N ILE A 88 8.64 -8.78 18.25
CA ILE A 88 8.33 -8.37 16.90
C ILE A 88 7.73 -6.96 16.90
N ILE A 89 6.76 -6.67 17.77
CA ILE A 89 6.13 -5.36 17.90
C ILE A 89 7.18 -4.30 18.25
N ALA A 90 8.05 -4.60 19.22
CA ALA A 90 9.14 -3.71 19.65
C ALA A 90 10.31 -3.63 18.65
N ASN A 91 10.27 -4.39 17.55
CA ASN A 91 11.30 -4.46 16.52
C ASN A 91 12.69 -4.89 17.06
N ARG A 92 12.71 -5.83 18.01
CA ARG A 92 13.93 -6.31 18.66
C ARG A 92 14.65 -7.38 17.82
N ILE A 93 15.15 -6.98 16.65
CA ILE A 93 15.88 -7.86 15.72
C ILE A 93 17.12 -8.46 16.37
N ASP A 94 17.81 -7.67 17.18
CA ASP A 94 18.98 -8.07 17.96
C ASP A 94 18.68 -9.25 18.86
N VAL A 95 17.59 -9.20 19.61
CA VAL A 95 17.14 -10.26 20.51
C VAL A 95 16.65 -11.47 19.73
N ILE A 96 15.89 -11.27 18.66
CA ILE A 96 15.38 -12.36 17.80
C ILE A 96 16.55 -13.15 17.21
N LYS A 97 17.59 -12.48 16.68
CA LYS A 97 18.79 -13.13 16.16
C LYS A 97 19.48 -13.99 17.22
N ARG A 98 19.54 -13.51 18.46
CA ARG A 98 20.11 -14.29 19.57
C ARG A 98 19.20 -15.45 19.99
N GLY A 99 17.90 -15.26 19.92
CA GLY A 99 16.89 -16.30 20.20
C GLY A 99 17.11 -17.57 19.40
N PHE A 100 17.58 -17.49 18.16
CA PHE A 100 17.87 -18.66 17.31
C PHE A 100 18.92 -19.62 17.87
N TYR A 101 19.71 -19.21 18.83
CA TYR A 101 20.66 -20.09 19.53
C TYR A 101 20.02 -20.89 20.67
N TYR A 102 18.73 -20.63 20.99
CA TYR A 102 18.04 -21.30 22.11
C TYR A 102 16.91 -22.17 21.58
N LYS A 103 16.94 -23.47 21.93
CA LYS A 103 15.92 -24.43 21.51
C LYS A 103 14.51 -24.01 21.92
N GLN A 104 14.33 -23.50 23.13
CA GLN A 104 13.05 -23.03 23.65
C GLN A 104 12.45 -21.91 22.76
N PHE A 105 13.28 -20.98 22.29
CA PHE A 105 12.85 -19.93 21.36
C PHE A 105 12.39 -20.52 20.02
N LEU A 106 13.19 -21.44 19.47
CA LEU A 106 12.88 -22.12 18.21
C LEU A 106 11.59 -22.93 18.31
N ASP A 107 11.39 -23.65 19.41
CA ASP A 107 10.18 -24.44 19.63
C ASP A 107 8.93 -23.56 19.67
N VAL A 108 8.98 -22.43 20.38
CA VAL A 108 7.86 -21.47 20.42
C VAL A 108 7.64 -20.80 19.06
N LEU A 109 8.72 -20.40 18.39
CA LEU A 109 8.67 -19.73 17.10
C LEU A 109 8.10 -20.65 16.03
N PHE A 110 8.63 -21.88 15.88
CA PHE A 110 8.33 -22.76 14.76
C PHE A 110 7.12 -23.67 14.98
N ASN A 111 6.78 -24.05 16.22
CA ASN A 111 5.57 -24.85 16.48
C ASN A 111 4.28 -24.15 15.97
N ARG A 112 4.27 -22.83 15.86
CA ARG A 112 3.15 -22.05 15.36
C ARG A 112 3.21 -21.74 13.87
N PHE A 113 4.37 -21.90 13.22
CA PHE A 113 4.46 -21.80 11.75
C PHE A 113 3.70 -22.95 11.07
N TYR A 114 3.60 -24.12 11.72
CA TYR A 114 3.06 -25.36 11.16
C TYR A 114 1.59 -25.64 11.49
N ILE A 115 0.84 -24.68 12.02
CA ILE A 115 -0.59 -24.92 12.22
C ILE A 115 -1.23 -25.05 10.82
N HIS A 116 -1.45 -26.30 10.43
CA HIS A 116 -2.18 -26.69 9.24
C HIS A 116 -3.59 -26.09 9.29
N THR A 117 -3.84 -25.13 8.41
CA THR A 117 -5.16 -24.56 8.21
C THR A 117 -5.99 -25.47 7.31
N THR A 118 -6.60 -26.47 7.87
CA THR A 118 -7.64 -27.27 7.21
C THR A 118 -9.04 -26.73 7.48
N ALA A 119 -9.19 -25.49 7.92
CA ALA A 119 -10.50 -24.99 8.36
C ALA A 119 -10.78 -23.53 7.98
N THR A 120 -12.00 -23.34 7.63
CA THR A 120 -12.93 -22.21 7.46
C THR A 120 -12.53 -20.80 7.96
N SER A 121 -13.14 -19.79 7.38
CA SER A 121 -12.93 -18.34 7.49
C SER A 121 -12.67 -17.74 8.89
N ASN A 122 -13.09 -18.39 9.96
CA ASN A 122 -12.88 -17.92 11.35
C ASN A 122 -11.44 -18.17 11.87
N ILE A 123 -10.66 -18.99 11.19
CA ILE A 123 -9.27 -19.32 11.58
C ILE A 123 -8.30 -18.24 11.11
N PHE A 124 -8.63 -17.47 10.07
CA PHE A 124 -7.77 -16.36 9.61
C PHE A 124 -7.53 -15.33 10.72
N SER A 125 -8.54 -14.97 11.52
CA SER A 125 -8.38 -14.03 12.62
C SER A 125 -7.49 -14.57 13.76
N PHE A 126 -7.51 -15.88 13.99
CA PHE A 126 -6.66 -16.52 14.99
C PHE A 126 -5.20 -16.65 14.51
N ILE A 127 -4.99 -16.98 13.22
CA ILE A 127 -3.65 -17.01 12.59
C ILE A 127 -3.05 -15.61 12.57
N GLU A 128 -3.85 -14.58 12.28
CA GLU A 128 -3.41 -13.18 12.32
C GLU A 128 -2.85 -12.78 13.69
N SER A 129 -3.33 -13.39 14.77
CA SER A 129 -2.90 -13.04 16.12
C SER A 129 -1.70 -13.85 16.65
N THR A 130 -1.36 -14.97 16.03
CA THR A 130 -0.40 -15.94 16.59
C THR A 130 0.80 -16.25 15.71
N ASN A 131 0.71 -16.10 14.38
CA ASN A 131 1.82 -16.40 13.49
C ASN A 131 2.86 -15.27 13.48
N PRO A 132 4.13 -15.52 13.77
CA PRO A 132 5.18 -14.51 13.82
C PRO A 132 5.38 -13.72 12.54
N LEU A 133 5.26 -14.35 11.35
CA LEU A 133 5.35 -13.65 10.06
C LEU A 133 4.17 -12.70 9.85
N VAL A 134 2.97 -13.14 10.21
CA VAL A 134 1.75 -12.34 10.13
C VAL A 134 1.84 -11.13 11.06
N ILE A 135 2.32 -11.34 12.29
CA ILE A 135 2.55 -10.26 13.25
C ILE A 135 3.59 -9.27 12.68
N ALA A 136 4.71 -9.76 12.17
CA ALA A 136 5.75 -8.92 11.57
C ALA A 136 5.21 -8.11 10.38
N GLY A 137 4.37 -8.72 9.55
CA GLY A 137 3.67 -8.05 8.45
C GLY A 137 2.74 -6.95 8.92
N THR A 138 1.91 -7.23 9.93
CA THR A 138 0.96 -6.26 10.50
C THR A 138 1.66 -5.01 11.05
N TYR A 139 2.84 -5.16 11.64
CA TYR A 139 3.61 -4.05 12.20
C TYR A 139 4.71 -3.52 11.26
N ASN A 140 4.70 -3.89 9.97
CA ASN A 140 5.65 -3.45 8.94
C ASN A 140 7.13 -3.72 9.32
N ARG A 141 7.42 -4.88 9.92
CA ARG A 141 8.75 -5.26 10.40
C ARG A 141 9.52 -6.03 9.34
N ILE A 142 9.89 -5.36 8.25
CA ILE A 142 10.49 -6.00 7.06
C ILE A 142 11.75 -6.80 7.36
N GLU A 143 12.64 -6.32 8.21
CA GLU A 143 13.89 -7.02 8.53
C GLU A 143 13.64 -8.30 9.35
N ILE A 144 12.60 -8.30 10.19
CA ILE A 144 12.16 -9.51 10.88
C ILE A 144 11.54 -10.51 9.90
N ILE A 145 10.73 -10.03 8.94
CA ILE A 145 10.16 -10.90 7.89
C ILE A 145 11.28 -11.58 7.09
N LYS A 146 12.28 -10.82 6.64
CA LYS A 146 13.45 -11.37 5.93
C LYS A 146 14.13 -12.46 6.77
N LEU A 147 14.47 -12.13 8.00
CA LEU A 147 15.14 -13.04 8.93
C LEU A 147 14.35 -14.33 9.14
N LEU A 148 13.04 -14.24 9.36
CA LEU A 148 12.17 -15.39 9.57
C LEU A 148 12.04 -16.27 8.32
N LEU A 149 12.00 -15.69 7.14
CA LEU A 149 11.91 -16.41 5.87
C LEU A 149 13.25 -17.07 5.48
N GLU A 150 14.38 -16.43 5.78
CA GLU A 150 15.71 -16.97 5.51
C GLU A 150 16.05 -18.16 6.43
N THR A 151 15.60 -18.12 7.68
CA THR A 151 15.85 -19.20 8.66
C THR A 151 14.93 -20.41 8.50
N SER A 152 13.82 -20.26 7.80
CA SER A 152 12.88 -21.34 7.52
C SER A 152 13.36 -22.22 6.36
N THR A 153 14.28 -23.14 6.62
CA THR A 153 14.95 -24.00 5.59
C THR A 153 14.09 -25.13 5.03
N THR A 154 12.86 -25.31 5.46
CA THR A 154 12.01 -26.44 5.05
C THR A 154 10.95 -26.00 4.04
N GLY A 155 11.12 -26.56 2.81
CA GLY A 155 10.26 -26.47 1.62
C GLY A 155 8.80 -26.06 1.77
N ASN A 156 8.38 -25.34 0.80
CA ASN A 156 7.05 -24.96 0.26
C ASN A 156 5.72 -25.03 1.05
N PRO A 157 5.59 -25.24 2.37
CA PRO A 157 4.30 -25.15 3.07
C PRO A 157 3.86 -23.69 3.35
N TYR A 158 4.66 -22.71 2.97
CA TYR A 158 4.45 -21.30 3.34
C TYR A 158 3.67 -20.46 2.33
N SER A 159 3.27 -21.00 1.18
CA SER A 159 2.61 -20.20 0.13
C SER A 159 1.34 -19.50 0.65
N HIS A 160 0.55 -20.15 1.50
CA HIS A 160 -0.65 -19.55 2.09
C HIS A 160 -0.32 -18.47 3.14
N ILE A 161 0.77 -18.61 3.91
CA ILE A 161 1.22 -17.59 4.86
C ILE A 161 1.77 -16.39 4.08
N ILE A 162 2.55 -16.61 3.02
CA ILE A 162 3.04 -15.55 2.14
C ILE A 162 1.87 -14.83 1.45
N MET A 163 0.83 -15.55 1.04
CA MET A 163 -0.39 -14.92 0.52
C MET A 163 -1.12 -14.09 1.59
N GLY A 164 -1.17 -14.58 2.83
CA GLY A 164 -1.68 -13.81 3.98
C GLY A 164 -0.88 -12.53 4.24
N LEU A 165 0.46 -12.61 4.14
CA LEU A 165 1.33 -11.43 4.21
C LEU A 165 1.04 -10.42 3.09
N LEU A 166 0.78 -10.89 1.88
CA LEU A 166 0.38 -10.02 0.76
C LEU A 166 -0.91 -9.27 1.08
N ASP A 167 -1.91 -9.96 1.63
CA ASP A 167 -3.17 -9.33 2.04
C ASP A 167 -2.99 -8.29 3.13
N ILE A 168 -2.16 -8.60 4.12
CA ILE A 168 -1.80 -7.68 5.20
C ILE A 168 -1.08 -6.46 4.65
N ALA A 169 -0.07 -6.64 3.79
CA ALA A 169 0.68 -5.55 3.18
C ALA A 169 -0.25 -4.61 2.38
N ILE A 170 -1.22 -5.16 1.65
CA ILE A 170 -2.23 -4.38 0.92
C ILE A 170 -3.20 -3.69 1.88
N LYS A 171 -3.70 -4.41 2.90
CA LYS A 171 -4.70 -3.89 3.86
C LYS A 171 -4.18 -2.69 4.65
N TYR A 172 -2.92 -2.73 5.06
CA TYR A 172 -2.29 -1.69 5.89
C TYR A 172 -1.35 -0.76 5.12
N SER A 173 -1.37 -0.78 3.78
CA SER A 173 -0.51 0.05 2.92
C SER A 173 1.00 -0.10 3.21
N HIS A 174 1.45 -1.32 3.50
CA HIS A 174 2.86 -1.58 3.83
C HIS A 174 3.71 -1.80 2.58
N LYS A 175 4.05 -0.72 1.88
CA LYS A 175 4.81 -0.72 0.63
C LYS A 175 6.11 -1.55 0.70
N ASN A 176 6.88 -1.44 1.77
CA ASN A 176 8.15 -2.16 1.91
C ASN A 176 7.97 -3.69 1.95
N VAL A 177 6.95 -4.16 2.68
CA VAL A 177 6.60 -5.59 2.73
C VAL A 177 6.12 -6.05 1.37
N LEU A 178 5.25 -5.27 0.73
CA LEU A 178 4.74 -5.57 -0.62
C LEU A 178 5.87 -5.68 -1.64
N SER A 179 6.79 -4.71 -1.67
CA SER A 179 7.97 -4.73 -2.55
C SER A 179 8.82 -5.98 -2.34
N TYR A 180 9.09 -6.32 -1.08
CA TYR A 180 9.88 -7.52 -0.76
C TYR A 180 9.20 -8.80 -1.26
N LEU A 181 7.88 -8.94 -1.05
CA LEU A 181 7.12 -10.11 -1.51
C LEU A 181 7.14 -10.24 -3.04
N ILE A 182 6.96 -9.14 -3.75
CA ILE A 182 6.96 -9.12 -5.21
C ILE A 182 8.35 -9.43 -5.78
N LEU A 183 9.40 -8.93 -5.17
CA LEU A 183 10.77 -9.13 -5.66
C LEU A 183 11.33 -10.52 -5.31
N ASN A 184 11.08 -11.00 -4.09
CA ASN A 184 11.77 -12.18 -3.53
C ASN A 184 10.86 -13.40 -3.38
N GLN A 185 9.54 -13.22 -3.28
CA GLN A 185 8.56 -14.29 -3.03
C GLN A 185 7.52 -14.43 -4.16
N TYR A 186 7.83 -13.96 -5.37
CA TYR A 186 6.89 -13.91 -6.49
C TYR A 186 6.23 -15.26 -6.78
N LYS A 187 7.00 -16.35 -6.77
CA LYS A 187 6.49 -17.70 -7.06
C LYS A 187 5.35 -18.12 -6.11
N ALA A 188 5.42 -17.69 -4.85
CA ALA A 188 4.41 -17.99 -3.84
C ALA A 188 3.12 -17.17 -4.00
N ILE A 189 3.20 -15.97 -4.59
CA ILE A 189 2.06 -15.03 -4.70
C ILE A 189 1.49 -14.93 -6.13
N GLN A 190 2.15 -15.46 -7.14
CA GLN A 190 1.80 -15.25 -8.56
C GLN A 190 0.34 -15.59 -8.90
N CYS A 191 -0.20 -16.67 -8.32
CA CYS A 191 -1.57 -17.10 -8.61
C CYS A 191 -2.64 -16.11 -8.11
N SER A 192 -2.36 -15.35 -7.08
CA SER A 192 -3.29 -14.38 -6.49
C SER A 192 -3.01 -12.95 -6.89
N LEU A 193 -1.80 -12.63 -7.34
CA LEU A 193 -1.35 -11.27 -7.61
C LEU A 193 -2.21 -10.56 -8.67
N GLN A 194 -2.56 -11.25 -9.77
CA GLN A 194 -3.42 -10.71 -10.83
C GLN A 194 -4.78 -10.23 -10.28
N ASN A 195 -5.36 -10.99 -9.35
CA ASN A 195 -6.66 -10.65 -8.76
C ASN A 195 -6.55 -9.53 -7.71
N LYS A 196 -5.37 -9.34 -7.13
CA LYS A 196 -5.11 -8.36 -6.06
C LYS A 196 -4.54 -7.04 -6.56
N ILE A 197 -4.13 -6.96 -7.84
CA ILE A 197 -3.50 -5.76 -8.40
C ILE A 197 -4.38 -4.50 -8.24
N ILE A 198 -5.68 -4.65 -8.38
CA ILE A 198 -6.63 -3.55 -8.18
C ILE A 198 -6.61 -3.07 -6.73
N ASN A 199 -6.53 -3.99 -5.76
CA ASN A 199 -6.43 -3.62 -4.36
C ASN A 199 -5.09 -2.93 -4.04
N ILE A 200 -4.00 -3.31 -4.73
CA ILE A 200 -2.71 -2.64 -4.62
C ILE A 200 -2.86 -1.19 -5.09
N ILE A 201 -3.44 -0.98 -6.27
CA ILE A 201 -3.66 0.35 -6.86
C ILE A 201 -4.45 1.27 -5.91
N TYR A 202 -5.53 0.77 -5.29
CA TYR A 202 -6.42 1.60 -4.48
C TYR A 202 -6.05 1.72 -3.00
N ARG A 203 -5.19 0.85 -2.48
CA ARG A 203 -4.95 0.77 -1.03
C ARG A 203 -3.50 0.98 -0.61
N VAL A 204 -2.55 0.87 -1.54
CA VAL A 204 -1.14 1.02 -1.20
C VAL A 204 -0.65 2.37 -1.71
N ASP A 205 -0.32 3.25 -0.79
CA ASP A 205 0.15 4.59 -1.12
C ASP A 205 1.51 4.54 -1.85
N ASN A 206 1.67 5.44 -2.82
CA ASN A 206 2.93 5.62 -3.56
C ASN A 206 3.51 4.31 -4.12
N CYS A 207 2.65 3.42 -4.64
CA CYS A 207 3.07 2.11 -5.18
C CYS A 207 3.42 2.14 -6.68
N GLU A 208 3.56 3.31 -7.30
CA GLU A 208 3.76 3.47 -8.74
C GLU A 208 4.99 2.73 -9.26
N ASP A 209 6.11 2.75 -8.52
CA ASP A 209 7.33 2.01 -8.81
C ASP A 209 7.13 0.48 -8.83
N ILE A 210 6.33 -0.03 -7.89
CA ILE A 210 5.98 -1.46 -7.80
C ILE A 210 5.13 -1.86 -9.00
N LEU A 211 4.12 -1.06 -9.33
CA LEU A 211 3.25 -1.27 -10.48
C LEU A 211 4.07 -1.25 -11.78
N PHE A 212 4.95 -0.28 -11.92
CA PHE A 212 5.84 -0.16 -13.08
C PHE A 212 6.67 -1.42 -13.27
N TYR A 213 7.32 -1.90 -12.19
CA TYR A 213 8.07 -3.15 -12.21
C TYR A 213 7.22 -4.35 -12.62
N LEU A 214 6.00 -4.49 -12.08
CA LEU A 214 5.10 -5.61 -12.39
C LEU A 214 4.71 -5.63 -13.87
N PHE A 215 4.42 -4.48 -14.45
CA PHE A 215 4.03 -4.38 -15.87
C PHE A 215 5.22 -4.51 -16.80
N GLN A 216 6.36 -3.92 -16.48
CA GLN A 216 7.59 -4.09 -17.26
C GLN A 216 8.02 -5.55 -17.33
N THR A 217 7.94 -6.27 -16.23
CA THR A 217 8.31 -7.69 -16.17
C THR A 217 7.21 -8.63 -16.64
N LYS A 218 6.07 -8.09 -17.13
CA LYS A 218 4.90 -8.85 -17.63
C LYS A 218 4.35 -9.85 -16.60
N LYS A 219 4.51 -9.58 -15.32
CA LYS A 219 4.01 -10.43 -14.22
C LYS A 219 2.50 -10.28 -14.01
N VAL A 220 1.92 -9.22 -14.55
CA VAL A 220 0.48 -8.91 -14.47
C VAL A 220 -0.01 -8.51 -15.84
N THR A 221 -1.19 -9.01 -16.21
CA THR A 221 -1.85 -8.66 -17.49
C THR A 221 -2.60 -7.33 -17.34
N ILE A 222 -2.39 -6.42 -18.26
CA ILE A 222 -3.08 -5.13 -18.31
C ILE A 222 -4.54 -5.36 -18.74
N THR A 223 -5.47 -4.83 -17.97
CA THR A 223 -6.91 -4.86 -18.27
C THR A 223 -7.50 -3.45 -18.18
N LEU A 224 -8.66 -3.23 -18.78
CA LEU A 224 -9.37 -1.94 -18.69
C LEU A 224 -9.57 -1.51 -17.21
N LYS A 225 -9.92 -2.46 -16.33
CA LYS A 225 -10.14 -2.18 -14.92
C LYS A 225 -8.86 -1.66 -14.22
N ILE A 226 -7.71 -2.17 -14.62
CA ILE A 226 -6.40 -1.72 -14.12
C ILE A 226 -6.11 -0.30 -14.60
N LEU A 227 -6.33 -0.02 -15.90
CA LEU A 227 -6.14 1.32 -16.46
C LEU A 227 -7.06 2.35 -15.78
N ASN A 228 -8.34 2.01 -15.57
CA ASN A 228 -9.27 2.87 -14.85
C ASN A 228 -8.80 3.16 -13.40
N GLY A 229 -8.29 2.15 -12.70
CA GLY A 229 -7.72 2.34 -11.36
C GLY A 229 -6.53 3.30 -11.36
N MET A 230 -5.64 3.21 -12.36
CA MET A 230 -4.51 4.13 -12.49
C MET A 230 -4.96 5.57 -12.75
N ILE A 231 -5.98 5.77 -13.59
CA ILE A 231 -6.57 7.10 -13.83
C ILE A 231 -7.09 7.68 -12.50
N SER A 232 -7.85 6.89 -11.75
CA SER A 232 -8.46 7.31 -10.48
C SER A 232 -7.45 7.64 -9.39
N GLN A 233 -6.26 7.04 -9.44
CA GLN A 233 -5.19 7.28 -8.46
C GLN A 233 -4.09 8.23 -8.97
N ASN A 234 -4.26 8.81 -10.18
CA ASN A 234 -3.30 9.70 -10.82
C ASN A 234 -1.91 9.06 -11.04
N TYR A 235 -1.85 7.74 -11.31
CA TYR A 235 -0.62 7.05 -11.65
C TYR A 235 -0.27 7.24 -13.13
N ASN A 236 0.03 8.48 -13.50
CA ASN A 236 0.09 8.94 -14.88
C ASN A 236 1.21 8.27 -15.68
N GLN A 237 2.40 8.12 -15.11
CA GLN A 237 3.55 7.51 -15.80
C GLN A 237 3.34 6.01 -16.06
N VAL A 238 2.84 5.27 -15.07
CA VAL A 238 2.53 3.84 -15.22
C VAL A 238 1.40 3.65 -16.22
N PHE A 239 0.36 4.51 -16.17
CA PHE A 239 -0.72 4.48 -17.13
C PHE A 239 -0.21 4.63 -18.56
N GLN A 240 0.61 5.66 -18.83
CA GLN A 240 1.19 5.93 -20.15
C GLN A 240 1.99 4.73 -20.66
N TYR A 241 2.82 4.14 -19.79
CA TYR A 241 3.56 2.93 -20.13
C TYR A 241 2.62 1.76 -20.48
N CYS A 242 1.63 1.48 -19.65
CA CYS A 242 0.67 0.38 -19.85
C CYS A 242 -0.16 0.58 -21.12
N TYR A 243 -0.65 1.80 -21.36
CA TYR A 243 -1.44 2.14 -22.54
C TYR A 243 -0.64 1.96 -23.83
N ASN A 244 0.61 2.43 -23.88
CA ASN A 244 1.49 2.28 -25.04
C ASN A 244 1.85 0.82 -25.35
N ASN A 245 1.82 -0.05 -24.34
CA ASN A 245 2.08 -1.48 -24.48
C ASN A 245 0.79 -2.32 -24.59
N SER A 246 -0.39 -1.69 -24.55
CA SER A 246 -1.68 -2.36 -24.80
C SER A 246 -2.09 -2.18 -26.25
N TYR A 247 -2.56 -3.26 -26.88
CA TYR A 247 -3.04 -3.22 -28.28
C TYR A 247 -4.51 -2.79 -28.41
N GLN A 248 -5.14 -2.37 -27.30
CA GLN A 248 -6.57 -2.07 -27.28
C GLN A 248 -6.83 -0.58 -27.03
N THR A 249 -7.68 0.01 -27.85
CA THR A 249 -8.20 1.36 -27.64
C THR A 249 -9.50 1.30 -26.84
N TYR A 250 -9.56 1.99 -25.72
CA TYR A 250 -10.72 1.99 -24.85
C TYR A 250 -11.31 3.40 -24.78
N HIS A 251 -12.34 3.69 -25.56
CA HIS A 251 -13.06 5.00 -25.52
C HIS A 251 -13.57 5.32 -24.10
N GLN A 252 -13.87 4.31 -23.31
CA GLN A 252 -14.33 4.47 -21.92
C GLN A 252 -13.31 5.14 -21.00
N LEU A 253 -12.02 5.15 -21.34
CA LEU A 253 -10.99 5.79 -20.53
C LEU A 253 -11.19 7.32 -20.43
N ILE A 254 -11.78 7.94 -21.44
CA ILE A 254 -12.11 9.38 -21.45
C ILE A 254 -13.12 9.69 -20.33
N PHE A 255 -14.13 8.85 -20.13
CA PHE A 255 -15.08 8.99 -19.02
C PHE A 255 -14.42 8.89 -17.66
N HIS A 256 -13.48 7.96 -17.51
CA HIS A 256 -12.76 7.83 -16.24
C HIS A 256 -11.83 9.02 -15.99
N CYS A 257 -11.23 9.62 -17.02
CA CYS A 257 -10.50 10.87 -16.90
C CYS A 257 -11.43 12.00 -16.43
N PHE A 258 -12.65 12.07 -16.95
CA PHE A 258 -13.65 13.05 -16.51
C PHE A 258 -14.06 12.82 -15.06
N GLU A 259 -14.44 11.60 -14.67
CA GLU A 259 -14.88 11.25 -13.32
C GLU A 259 -13.78 11.49 -12.27
N SER A 260 -12.52 11.30 -12.65
CA SER A 260 -11.34 11.49 -11.79
C SER A 260 -10.71 12.89 -11.90
N ASN A 261 -11.24 13.74 -12.76
CA ASN A 261 -10.67 15.05 -13.11
C ASN A 261 -9.17 14.98 -13.50
N ASN A 262 -8.76 13.89 -14.19
CA ASN A 262 -7.38 13.67 -14.60
C ASN A 262 -7.12 14.25 -16.01
N SER A 263 -6.80 15.54 -16.07
CA SER A 263 -6.51 16.24 -17.32
C SER A 263 -5.20 15.79 -17.98
N GLU A 264 -4.22 15.34 -17.22
CA GLU A 264 -2.92 14.89 -17.75
C GLU A 264 -3.06 13.61 -18.59
N ILE A 265 -3.77 12.61 -18.06
CA ILE A 265 -4.06 11.40 -18.83
C ILE A 265 -4.98 11.67 -20.02
N LEU A 266 -5.97 12.56 -19.86
CA LEU A 266 -6.81 12.98 -20.97
C LEU A 266 -5.97 13.57 -22.11
N ASN A 267 -5.09 14.52 -21.79
CA ASN A 267 -4.18 15.13 -22.77
C ASN A 267 -3.29 14.10 -23.45
N PHE A 268 -2.77 13.14 -22.70
CA PHE A 268 -1.99 12.03 -23.24
C PHE A 268 -2.81 11.17 -24.23
N LEU A 269 -4.03 10.79 -23.88
CA LEU A 269 -4.90 9.96 -24.72
C LEU A 269 -5.28 10.67 -26.03
N LEU A 270 -5.53 11.98 -25.99
CA LEU A 270 -5.97 12.77 -27.12
C LEU A 270 -4.80 13.32 -27.96
N SER A 271 -3.61 13.51 -27.40
CA SER A 271 -2.41 13.90 -28.15
C SER A 271 -1.90 12.79 -29.08
N GLY A 272 -2.14 11.55 -28.74
CA GLY A 272 -1.82 10.40 -29.59
C GLY A 272 -2.85 10.25 -30.73
N ASN A 273 -2.43 9.86 -31.95
CA ASN A 273 -3.35 9.60 -33.09
C ASN A 273 -4.29 8.40 -32.86
N ARG A 274 -4.42 7.88 -31.65
CA ARG A 274 -5.12 6.64 -31.32
C ARG A 274 -6.56 6.83 -30.85
N MET A 275 -6.96 8.05 -30.44
CA MET A 275 -8.30 8.29 -29.91
C MET A 275 -8.98 9.47 -30.54
N ILE A 276 -10.26 9.29 -30.85
CA ILE A 276 -11.20 10.30 -31.28
C ILE A 276 -12.39 10.25 -30.32
N VAL A 277 -12.84 11.40 -29.85
CA VAL A 277 -14.06 11.52 -29.05
C VAL A 277 -15.24 11.51 -30.00
N ASN A 278 -15.95 10.39 -30.08
CA ASN A 278 -17.13 10.28 -30.93
C ASN A 278 -18.31 11.07 -30.33
N GLU A 279 -19.32 11.32 -31.17
CA GLU A 279 -20.52 12.08 -30.82
C GLU A 279 -21.19 11.55 -29.54
N LYS A 280 -21.35 10.24 -29.43
CA LYS A 280 -21.97 9.60 -28.25
C LYS A 280 -21.19 9.88 -26.97
N THR A 281 -19.87 9.70 -27.01
CA THR A 281 -18.99 9.97 -25.85
C THR A 281 -19.06 11.44 -25.46
N PHE A 282 -19.03 12.35 -26.43
CA PHE A 282 -19.11 13.79 -26.15
C PHE A 282 -20.45 14.18 -25.53
N SER A 283 -21.57 13.69 -26.09
CA SER A 283 -22.91 13.91 -25.54
C SER A 283 -23.06 13.43 -24.09
N GLU A 284 -22.55 12.23 -23.79
CA GLU A 284 -22.58 11.69 -22.42
C GLU A 284 -21.72 12.52 -21.46
N LEU A 285 -20.55 12.99 -21.89
CA LEU A 285 -19.69 13.88 -21.09
C LEU A 285 -20.38 15.22 -20.80
N LEU A 286 -21.01 15.84 -21.81
CA LEU A 286 -21.79 17.05 -21.62
C LEU A 286 -22.93 16.84 -20.62
N PHE A 287 -23.69 15.78 -20.78
CA PHE A 287 -24.79 15.46 -19.86
C PHE A 287 -24.30 15.32 -18.41
N LYS A 288 -23.21 14.59 -18.21
CA LYS A 288 -22.59 14.43 -16.88
C LYS A 288 -22.08 15.77 -16.34
N SER A 289 -21.40 16.58 -17.15
CA SER A 289 -20.84 17.88 -16.72
C SER A 289 -21.90 18.86 -16.24
N ARG A 290 -23.08 18.86 -16.86
CA ARG A 290 -24.24 19.64 -16.41
C ARG A 290 -24.70 19.21 -15.01
N LYS A 291 -24.81 17.90 -14.79
CA LYS A 291 -25.27 17.31 -13.55
C LYS A 291 -24.30 17.56 -12.38
N GLU A 292 -23.02 17.48 -12.66
CA GLU A 292 -21.95 17.65 -11.66
C GLU A 292 -21.45 19.09 -11.52
N LYS A 293 -22.02 20.03 -12.31
CA LYS A 293 -21.59 21.44 -12.37
C LYS A 293 -20.11 21.66 -12.69
N SER A 294 -19.44 20.65 -13.28
CA SER A 294 -18.03 20.69 -13.65
C SER A 294 -17.89 20.82 -15.16
N LYS A 295 -17.86 22.03 -15.68
CA LYS A 295 -17.68 22.31 -17.12
C LYS A 295 -16.21 22.44 -17.52
N GLU A 296 -15.31 22.57 -16.55
CA GLU A 296 -13.88 22.84 -16.80
C GLU A 296 -13.24 21.75 -17.68
N PHE A 297 -13.58 20.49 -17.44
CA PHE A 297 -13.11 19.39 -18.25
C PHE A 297 -13.56 19.49 -19.72
N ILE A 298 -14.82 19.88 -19.95
CA ILE A 298 -15.37 20.07 -21.32
C ILE A 298 -14.68 21.23 -22.01
N TYR A 299 -14.45 22.34 -21.30
CA TYR A 299 -13.71 23.47 -21.86
C TYR A 299 -12.26 23.08 -22.20
N ASN A 300 -11.59 22.30 -21.34
CA ASN A 300 -10.26 21.79 -21.65
C ASN A 300 -10.27 20.89 -22.90
N LEU A 301 -11.26 19.99 -23.00
CA LEU A 301 -11.43 19.13 -24.17
C LEU A 301 -11.63 19.93 -25.46
N ILE A 302 -12.51 20.92 -25.45
CA ILE A 302 -12.79 21.74 -26.63
C ILE A 302 -11.59 22.64 -26.97
N ASN A 303 -11.04 23.35 -25.99
CA ASN A 303 -9.99 24.35 -26.25
C ASN A 303 -8.67 23.71 -26.71
N ASN A 304 -8.33 22.53 -26.17
CA ASN A 304 -7.04 21.91 -26.45
C ASN A 304 -7.11 20.74 -27.44
N HIS A 305 -8.27 20.11 -27.61
CA HIS A 305 -8.44 18.88 -28.36
C HIS A 305 -9.62 18.87 -29.32
N LEU A 306 -10.08 20.06 -29.79
CA LEU A 306 -11.23 20.18 -30.68
C LEU A 306 -11.08 19.30 -31.94
N ASN A 307 -9.88 19.24 -32.51
CA ASN A 307 -9.56 18.42 -33.68
C ASN A 307 -9.63 16.90 -33.42
N ARG A 308 -9.83 16.49 -32.19
CA ARG A 308 -10.02 15.09 -31.76
C ARG A 308 -11.48 14.75 -31.45
N ILE A 309 -12.37 15.74 -31.54
CA ILE A 309 -13.82 15.52 -31.45
C ILE A 309 -14.33 15.24 -32.85
N GLU A 310 -15.14 14.21 -32.98
CA GLU A 310 -15.76 13.84 -34.24
C GLU A 310 -16.59 15.00 -34.79
N LYS A 311 -16.40 15.34 -36.08
CA LYS A 311 -17.19 16.38 -36.75
C LYS A 311 -18.58 15.82 -37.01
N SER A 312 -19.51 16.18 -36.15
CA SER A 312 -20.93 15.82 -36.25
C SER A 312 -21.76 17.07 -36.38
N SER A 313 -22.80 17.04 -37.21
CA SER A 313 -23.76 18.11 -37.36
C SER A 313 -24.55 18.42 -36.09
N SER A 314 -24.58 17.49 -35.13
CA SER A 314 -25.26 17.67 -33.85
C SER A 314 -24.38 18.32 -32.77
N LEU A 315 -23.07 18.48 -32.98
CA LEU A 315 -22.12 18.93 -31.97
C LEU A 315 -22.50 20.33 -31.42
N ILE A 316 -22.86 21.27 -32.34
CA ILE A 316 -23.22 22.62 -31.95
C ILE A 316 -24.50 22.63 -31.13
N ASN A 317 -25.52 21.87 -31.56
CA ASN A 317 -26.75 21.69 -30.79
C ASN A 317 -26.49 21.16 -29.39
N MET A 318 -25.64 20.12 -29.28
CA MET A 318 -25.24 19.55 -27.98
C MET A 318 -24.56 20.62 -27.10
N CYS A 319 -23.70 21.47 -27.65
CA CYS A 319 -23.03 22.54 -26.90
C CYS A 319 -24.03 23.61 -26.43
N ILE A 320 -24.99 24.00 -27.27
CA ILE A 320 -26.02 24.96 -26.89
C ILE A 320 -26.90 24.39 -25.78
N THR A 321 -27.44 23.20 -25.98
CA THR A 321 -28.27 22.51 -25.00
C THR A 321 -27.45 22.10 -23.75
N GLY A 322 -26.13 21.93 -23.86
CA GLY A 322 -25.16 21.71 -22.80
C GLY A 322 -24.84 22.94 -21.98
N ASP A 323 -25.38 24.11 -22.34
CA ASP A 323 -25.13 25.42 -21.72
C ASP A 323 -23.61 25.74 -21.70
N ILE A 324 -22.95 25.49 -22.84
CA ILE A 324 -21.57 25.92 -23.11
C ILE A 324 -21.57 27.42 -23.47
N ASP A 325 -20.52 28.14 -23.07
CA ASP A 325 -20.45 29.59 -23.33
C ASP A 325 -20.32 29.93 -24.82
N ASP A 326 -20.77 31.12 -25.16
CA ASP A 326 -20.85 31.61 -26.54
C ASP A 326 -19.48 31.63 -27.23
N ASN A 327 -18.40 32.00 -26.52
CA ASN A 327 -17.08 32.10 -27.12
C ASN A 327 -16.56 30.71 -27.54
N THR A 328 -16.82 29.68 -26.72
CA THR A 328 -16.49 28.32 -27.04
C THR A 328 -17.28 27.76 -28.22
N ILE A 329 -18.59 28.08 -28.30
CA ILE A 329 -19.42 27.72 -29.47
C ILE A 329 -18.92 28.41 -30.74
N ILE A 330 -18.58 29.69 -30.67
CA ILE A 330 -17.99 30.45 -31.77
C ILE A 330 -16.68 29.83 -32.25
N GLN A 331 -15.82 29.38 -31.30
CA GLN A 331 -14.59 28.69 -31.65
C GLN A 331 -14.84 27.37 -32.40
N ILE A 332 -15.86 26.59 -32.02
CA ILE A 332 -16.25 25.35 -32.70
C ILE A 332 -16.66 25.66 -34.15
N ILE A 333 -17.50 26.68 -34.35
CA ILE A 333 -17.96 27.12 -35.68
C ILE A 333 -16.78 27.58 -36.56
N GLN A 334 -15.88 28.40 -36.00
CA GLN A 334 -14.70 28.89 -36.69
C GLN A 334 -13.73 27.79 -37.12
N ASN A 335 -13.71 26.66 -36.40
CA ASN A 335 -12.92 25.49 -36.76
C ASN A 335 -13.63 24.57 -37.76
N GLY A 336 -14.72 25.02 -38.38
CA GLY A 336 -15.38 24.37 -39.50
C GLY A 336 -16.22 23.16 -39.12
N TYR A 337 -16.80 23.16 -37.94
CA TYR A 337 -17.85 22.19 -37.57
C TYR A 337 -19.18 22.61 -38.22
N GLU A 338 -19.88 21.62 -38.73
CA GLU A 338 -21.16 21.83 -39.42
C GLU A 338 -22.28 22.17 -38.44
N TYR A 339 -23.23 22.96 -38.89
CA TYR A 339 -24.45 23.33 -38.18
C TYR A 339 -25.63 23.38 -39.15
N THR A 340 -26.82 23.24 -38.61
CA THR A 340 -28.06 23.16 -39.34
C THR A 340 -28.90 24.44 -39.18
N THR A 341 -29.94 24.60 -40.01
CA THR A 341 -30.95 25.65 -39.84
C THR A 341 -31.70 25.50 -38.52
N ASP A 342 -31.86 24.26 -38.03
CA ASP A 342 -32.49 24.01 -36.72
C ASP A 342 -31.62 24.51 -35.56
N ASP A 343 -30.30 24.38 -35.68
CA ASP A 343 -29.35 24.94 -34.69
C ASP A 343 -29.46 26.48 -34.64
N MET A 344 -29.62 27.13 -35.79
CA MET A 344 -29.88 28.58 -35.84
C MET A 344 -31.20 28.98 -35.14
N GLY A 345 -32.24 28.16 -35.32
CA GLY A 345 -33.51 28.34 -34.61
C GLY A 345 -33.40 28.27 -33.11
N ILE A 346 -32.62 27.29 -32.62
CA ILE A 346 -32.37 27.11 -31.18
C ILE A 346 -31.56 28.29 -30.63
N ILE A 347 -30.51 28.74 -31.32
CA ILE A 347 -29.69 29.89 -30.94
C ILE A 347 -30.50 31.18 -30.85
N LEU A 348 -31.44 31.36 -31.77
CA LEU A 348 -32.39 32.47 -31.74
C LEU A 348 -33.27 32.42 -30.49
N SER A 349 -33.79 31.25 -30.15
CA SER A 349 -34.63 31.06 -28.96
C SER A 349 -33.88 31.31 -27.67
N GLU A 350 -32.59 31.00 -27.62
CA GLU A 350 -31.69 31.19 -26.48
C GLU A 350 -31.07 32.61 -26.42
N THR A 351 -31.43 33.49 -27.34
CA THR A 351 -30.93 34.88 -27.43
C THR A 351 -29.41 35.04 -27.55
N LYS A 352 -28.72 34.02 -28.09
CA LYS A 352 -27.25 33.99 -28.29
C LYS A 352 -26.85 34.75 -29.57
N ILE A 353 -27.02 36.05 -29.60
CA ILE A 353 -26.88 36.89 -30.80
C ILE A 353 -25.50 36.79 -31.45
N LYS A 354 -24.41 36.79 -30.65
CA LYS A 354 -23.04 36.72 -31.17
C LYS A 354 -22.75 35.39 -31.88
N VAL A 355 -23.30 34.30 -31.36
CA VAL A 355 -23.19 33.00 -32.00
C VAL A 355 -23.91 32.97 -33.32
N LEU A 356 -25.14 33.55 -33.38
CA LEU A 356 -25.93 33.64 -34.59
C LEU A 356 -25.23 34.49 -35.68
N GLU A 357 -24.68 35.66 -35.32
CA GLU A 357 -23.90 36.49 -36.23
C GLU A 357 -22.71 35.71 -36.82
N THR A 358 -22.03 34.91 -36.00
CA THR A 358 -20.92 34.06 -36.45
C THR A 358 -21.43 32.98 -37.41
N MET A 359 -22.52 32.28 -37.09
CA MET A 359 -23.12 31.29 -37.98
C MET A 359 -23.50 31.90 -39.34
N CYS A 360 -24.16 33.04 -39.33
CA CYS A 360 -24.53 33.74 -40.59
C CYS A 360 -23.29 34.08 -41.43
N LYS A 361 -22.18 34.47 -40.79
CA LYS A 361 -20.92 34.79 -41.48
C LYS A 361 -20.23 33.57 -42.10
N TYR A 362 -20.33 32.42 -41.47
CA TYR A 362 -19.71 31.17 -41.94
C TYR A 362 -20.67 30.22 -42.65
N TYR A 363 -21.96 30.63 -42.81
CA TYR A 363 -22.94 29.86 -43.55
C TYR A 363 -22.53 29.77 -45.01
N LYS A 364 -22.18 28.57 -45.46
CA LYS A 364 -21.93 28.28 -46.87
C LYS A 364 -23.25 27.82 -47.48
N VAL A 365 -23.87 28.63 -48.34
CA VAL A 365 -25.01 28.28 -49.17
C VAL A 365 -24.60 27.20 -50.18
#